data_3918592070ed80e366539c636064ee28
#
_entry.id   3918592070ed80e366539c636064ee28
#
_cell.length_a   1.000
_cell.length_b   1.000
_cell.length_c   1.000
_cell.angle_alpha   90.00
_cell.angle_beta   90.00
_cell.angle_gamma   90.00
#
_symmetry.space_group_name_H-M   'P 1'
#
loop_
_entity.id
_entity.type
_entity.pdbx_description
1 polymer ?
#
loop_
_entity_poly.entity_id
_entity_poly.type
_entity_poly.pdbx_seq_one_letter_code
_entity_poly.pdbx_strand_id
1 'polypeptide(L)'
;MFAATRLTRLRHDTSRILSHWILPLGWLALLTGMFWVGDRSDYHRLFYILLAAPTLLFVIIQPQLLRPLTRSPLLVAILAFSAYMMLSLLWSTPENSPGSLFKRPLYIVLLLFCVGILARAPERLRNITWLAALGAVFAAAVTVIHYHLQTHPAWMRLSGYGALYNPLLSAHVYGAFTVVWLVYWMQSRHLLAPLPLLSLAILCCLLLSTGSRTPLIALTACLGWLLVAGNQKKTLVVIGLAALGMIVAYFFNPELVTQRGVSFRPEIWSESLRQIGEHPWLGHGYDHPMRIKLANGMLLADPHNIELGVLFAGGIVGLTLWSAIYALAFVFAWKNRRDPMVLLASTWLVFGLASGLTEGNAFMSRPKEHWFLIWIPLALLYALWVQKSARGKNETAS
;
A
#
# COMPACT_ATOMS: atom_id res chain seq x y z
N MET A 1 -21.32 -20.18 39.26
CA MET A 1 -22.14 -19.27 38.48
C MET A 1 -21.53 -17.85 38.40
N PHE A 2 -21.17 -17.20 39.51
CA PHE A 2 -20.60 -15.84 39.55
C PHE A 2 -19.27 -15.66 38.77
N ALA A 3 -18.35 -16.62 38.80
CA ALA A 3 -17.06 -16.52 38.08
C ALA A 3 -17.23 -16.54 36.56
N ALA A 4 -18.13 -17.37 36.03
CA ALA A 4 -18.40 -17.43 34.58
C ALA A 4 -19.03 -16.12 34.07
N THR A 5 -19.94 -15.51 34.84
CA THR A 5 -20.56 -14.24 34.47
C THR A 5 -19.56 -13.09 34.49
N ARG A 6 -18.62 -13.09 35.44
CA ARG A 6 -17.55 -12.08 35.52
C ARG A 6 -16.57 -12.21 34.35
N LEU A 7 -16.21 -13.44 33.99
CA LEU A 7 -15.31 -13.70 32.82
C LEU A 7 -15.93 -13.26 31.51
N THR A 8 -17.24 -13.50 31.34
CA THR A 8 -17.98 -13.10 30.12
C THR A 8 -18.07 -11.57 30.02
N ARG A 9 -18.31 -10.87 31.13
CA ARG A 9 -18.27 -9.39 31.16
C ARG A 9 -16.89 -8.86 30.79
N LEU A 10 -15.84 -9.36 31.43
CA LEU A 10 -14.47 -8.95 31.11
C LEU A 10 -14.12 -9.14 29.63
N ARG A 11 -14.49 -10.28 29.05
CA ARG A 11 -14.30 -10.53 27.62
C ARG A 11 -15.04 -9.51 26.75
N HIS A 12 -16.28 -9.21 27.09
CA HIS A 12 -17.09 -8.23 26.37
C HIS A 12 -16.49 -6.82 26.46
N ASP A 13 -16.11 -6.37 27.66
CA ASP A 13 -15.57 -5.03 27.88
C ASP A 13 -14.20 -4.88 27.20
N THR A 14 -13.32 -5.88 27.32
CA THR A 14 -12.03 -5.88 26.63
C THR A 14 -12.20 -5.83 25.11
N SER A 15 -13.10 -6.65 24.53
CA SER A 15 -13.33 -6.65 23.08
C SER A 15 -13.90 -5.32 22.60
N ARG A 16 -14.73 -4.65 23.41
CA ARG A 16 -15.26 -3.32 23.12
C ARG A 16 -14.14 -2.26 23.11
N ILE A 17 -13.27 -2.25 24.12
CA ILE A 17 -12.12 -1.33 24.17
C ILE A 17 -11.21 -1.55 22.96
N LEU A 18 -10.86 -2.80 22.66
CA LEU A 18 -10.02 -3.13 21.52
C LEU A 18 -10.61 -2.61 20.20
N SER A 19 -11.86 -2.97 19.88
CA SER A 19 -12.47 -2.65 18.60
C SER A 19 -12.91 -1.18 18.46
N HIS A 20 -13.17 -0.46 19.56
CA HIS A 20 -13.66 0.91 19.50
C HIS A 20 -12.56 1.96 19.66
N TRP A 21 -11.44 1.62 20.31
CA TRP A 21 -10.39 2.57 20.63
C TRP A 21 -9.01 2.13 20.11
N ILE A 22 -8.54 0.94 20.50
CA ILE A 22 -7.15 0.56 20.26
C ILE A 22 -6.91 0.24 18.78
N LEU A 23 -7.75 -0.60 18.15
CA LEU A 23 -7.58 -0.93 16.73
C LEU A 23 -7.78 0.28 15.81
N PRO A 24 -8.76 1.20 16.03
CA PRO A 24 -8.83 2.47 15.32
C PRO A 24 -7.57 3.31 15.43
N LEU A 25 -7.01 3.44 16.65
CA LEU A 25 -5.73 4.14 16.87
C LEU A 25 -4.56 3.43 16.18
N GLY A 26 -4.51 2.10 16.25
CA GLY A 26 -3.50 1.29 15.57
C GLY A 26 -3.53 1.45 14.05
N TRP A 27 -4.74 1.48 13.47
CA TRP A 27 -4.93 1.74 12.05
C TRP A 27 -4.50 3.16 11.66
N LEU A 28 -4.89 4.16 12.44
CA LEU A 28 -4.46 5.55 12.24
C LEU A 28 -2.94 5.67 12.36
N ALA A 29 -2.33 5.05 13.38
CA ALA A 29 -0.89 5.05 13.58
C ALA A 29 -0.14 4.35 12.43
N LEU A 30 -0.69 3.27 11.87
CA LEU A 30 -0.12 2.64 10.67
C LEU A 30 -0.16 3.58 9.46
N LEU A 31 -1.27 4.30 9.25
CA LEU A 31 -1.42 5.19 8.11
C LEU A 31 -0.58 6.48 8.23
N THR A 32 -0.39 7.00 9.45
CA THR A 32 0.26 8.31 9.66
C THR A 32 1.66 8.21 10.28
N GLY A 33 2.00 7.07 10.88
CA GLY A 33 3.22 6.92 11.68
C GLY A 33 4.50 7.31 10.95
N MET A 34 4.59 6.99 9.65
CA MET A 34 5.78 7.32 8.86
C MET A 34 6.04 8.82 8.72
N PHE A 35 5.06 9.69 9.01
CA PHE A 35 5.23 11.14 8.93
C PHE A 35 5.90 11.76 10.16
N TRP A 36 5.88 11.07 11.30
CA TRP A 36 6.31 11.64 12.58
C TRP A 36 7.26 10.76 13.40
N VAL A 37 7.46 9.49 13.02
CA VAL A 37 8.47 8.65 13.69
C VAL A 37 9.89 8.96 13.18
N GLY A 38 10.86 8.86 14.09
CA GLY A 38 12.27 9.11 13.78
C GLY A 38 12.89 8.07 12.86
N ASP A 39 12.48 6.80 12.98
CA ASP A 39 13.01 5.71 12.18
C ASP A 39 11.98 4.59 11.94
N ARG A 40 12.36 3.60 11.12
CA ARG A 40 11.53 2.43 10.82
C ARG A 40 11.35 1.49 12.01
N SER A 41 12.27 1.47 12.97
CA SER A 41 12.16 0.61 14.16
C SER A 41 11.00 1.05 15.04
N ASP A 42 10.85 2.37 15.25
CA ASP A 42 9.74 2.95 15.98
C ASP A 42 8.40 2.73 15.26
N TYR A 43 8.40 2.82 13.91
CA TYR A 43 7.21 2.48 13.13
C TYR A 43 6.80 1.01 13.30
N HIS A 44 7.77 0.09 13.34
CA HIS A 44 7.48 -1.32 13.63
C HIS A 44 6.93 -1.51 15.05
N ARG A 45 7.49 -0.81 16.06
CA ARG A 45 7.00 -0.87 17.46
C ARG A 45 5.55 -0.41 17.54
N LEU A 46 5.20 0.70 16.90
CA LEU A 46 3.82 1.19 16.83
C LEU A 46 2.87 0.14 16.25
N PHE A 47 3.26 -0.48 15.14
CA PHE A 47 2.48 -1.55 14.54
C PHE A 47 2.30 -2.73 15.50
N TYR A 48 3.35 -3.18 16.17
CA TYR A 48 3.25 -4.34 17.07
C TYR A 48 2.36 -4.04 18.28
N ILE A 49 2.51 -2.87 18.89
CA ILE A 49 1.81 -2.50 20.13
C ILE A 49 0.36 -2.13 19.85
N LEU A 50 0.09 -1.32 18.84
CA LEU A 50 -1.23 -0.73 18.62
C LEU A 50 -2.11 -1.52 17.64
N LEU A 51 -1.51 -2.36 16.76
CA LEU A 51 -2.29 -3.10 15.77
C LEU A 51 -2.14 -4.61 15.92
N ALA A 52 -0.93 -5.16 15.85
CA ALA A 52 -0.73 -6.61 15.76
C ALA A 52 -1.13 -7.34 17.05
N ALA A 53 -0.60 -6.96 18.20
CA ALA A 53 -0.91 -7.58 19.49
C ALA A 53 -2.39 -7.38 19.88
N PRO A 54 -2.99 -6.17 19.75
CA PRO A 54 -4.42 -5.98 20.03
C PRO A 54 -5.33 -6.78 19.07
N THR A 55 -4.96 -6.92 17.79
CA THR A 55 -5.72 -7.75 16.84
C THR A 55 -5.67 -9.21 17.25
N LEU A 56 -4.48 -9.72 17.58
CA LEU A 56 -4.31 -11.10 18.03
C LEU A 56 -5.14 -11.35 19.30
N LEU A 57 -5.06 -10.46 20.28
CA LEU A 57 -5.84 -10.55 21.51
C LEU A 57 -7.35 -10.52 21.22
N PHE A 58 -7.81 -9.65 20.32
CA PHE A 58 -9.23 -9.60 19.92
C PHE A 58 -9.70 -10.91 19.31
N VAL A 59 -8.90 -11.50 18.41
CA VAL A 59 -9.19 -12.78 17.76
C VAL A 59 -9.28 -13.93 18.78
N ILE A 60 -8.40 -13.96 19.78
CA ILE A 60 -8.41 -14.96 20.84
C ILE A 60 -9.66 -14.81 21.73
N ILE A 61 -10.06 -13.57 22.04
CA ILE A 61 -11.23 -13.29 22.89
C ILE A 61 -12.54 -13.57 22.15
N GLN A 62 -12.57 -13.32 20.82
CA GLN A 62 -13.77 -13.39 19.98
C GLN A 62 -13.60 -14.34 18.78
N PRO A 63 -13.29 -15.66 19.00
CA PRO A 63 -12.98 -16.59 17.92
C PRO A 63 -14.16 -16.81 16.93
N GLN A 64 -15.42 -16.60 17.40
CA GLN A 64 -16.60 -16.68 16.54
C GLN A 64 -16.60 -15.65 15.41
N LEU A 65 -15.85 -14.54 15.54
CA LEU A 65 -15.72 -13.52 14.52
C LEU A 65 -14.73 -13.89 13.41
N LEU A 66 -13.94 -14.95 13.59
CA LEU A 66 -13.04 -15.47 12.56
C LEU A 66 -13.78 -16.03 11.35
N ARG A 67 -14.92 -16.73 11.56
CA ARG A 67 -15.65 -17.37 10.47
C ARG A 67 -15.95 -16.45 9.27
N PRO A 68 -16.51 -15.23 9.45
CA PRO A 68 -16.72 -14.34 8.32
C PRO A 68 -15.40 -13.79 7.74
N LEU A 69 -14.37 -13.60 8.56
CA LEU A 69 -13.07 -13.10 8.13
C LEU A 69 -12.32 -14.14 7.27
N THR A 70 -12.37 -15.42 7.63
CA THR A 70 -11.64 -16.49 6.94
C THR A 70 -12.30 -16.97 5.64
N ARG A 71 -13.54 -16.59 5.35
CA ARG A 71 -14.28 -17.04 4.14
C ARG A 71 -14.01 -16.19 2.89
N SER A 72 -13.16 -15.18 2.96
CA SER A 72 -12.84 -14.35 1.79
C SER A 72 -11.90 -15.09 0.84
N PRO A 73 -12.24 -15.23 -0.45
CA PRO A 73 -11.35 -15.80 -1.46
C PRO A 73 -10.02 -15.04 -1.55
N LEU A 74 -10.03 -13.73 -1.30
CA LEU A 74 -8.82 -12.91 -1.30
C LEU A 74 -7.86 -13.31 -0.16
N LEU A 75 -8.38 -13.61 1.04
CA LEU A 75 -7.55 -14.13 2.13
C LEU A 75 -6.96 -15.51 1.78
N VAL A 76 -7.78 -16.39 1.19
CA VAL A 76 -7.30 -17.73 0.77
C VAL A 76 -6.15 -17.60 -0.22
N ALA A 77 -6.25 -16.71 -1.21
CA ALA A 77 -5.17 -16.47 -2.18
C ALA A 77 -3.91 -15.91 -1.50
N ILE A 78 -4.06 -14.96 -0.57
CA ILE A 78 -2.93 -14.41 0.20
C ILE A 78 -2.26 -15.49 1.07
N LEU A 79 -3.05 -16.35 1.71
CA LEU A 79 -2.52 -17.46 2.51
C LEU A 79 -1.81 -18.50 1.64
N ALA A 80 -2.38 -18.84 0.46
CA ALA A 80 -1.76 -19.77 -0.48
C ALA A 80 -0.41 -19.25 -0.99
N PHE A 81 -0.35 -17.95 -1.39
CA PHE A 81 0.90 -17.30 -1.76
C PHE A 81 1.91 -17.30 -0.61
N SER A 82 1.46 -16.92 0.59
CA SER A 82 2.32 -16.90 1.78
C SER A 82 2.85 -18.27 2.15
N ALA A 83 2.00 -19.29 2.09
CA ALA A 83 2.38 -20.69 2.36
C ALA A 83 3.41 -21.18 1.34
N TYR A 84 3.20 -20.87 0.05
CA TYR A 84 4.16 -21.21 -0.99
C TYR A 84 5.53 -20.53 -0.76
N MET A 85 5.54 -19.23 -0.43
CA MET A 85 6.78 -18.52 -0.11
C MET A 85 7.48 -19.09 1.13
N MET A 86 6.73 -19.51 2.15
CA MET A 86 7.34 -20.19 3.32
C MET A 86 7.88 -21.58 2.96
N LEU A 87 7.16 -22.32 2.10
CA LEU A 87 7.63 -23.62 1.60
C LEU A 87 8.92 -23.46 0.78
N SER A 88 9.05 -22.38 0.00
CA SER A 88 10.22 -22.15 -0.84
C SER A 88 11.52 -21.90 -0.04
N LEU A 89 11.43 -21.68 1.27
CA LEU A 89 12.59 -21.66 2.16
C LEU A 89 13.33 -22.99 2.22
N LEU A 90 12.70 -24.11 1.83
CA LEU A 90 13.33 -25.44 1.81
C LEU A 90 14.45 -25.56 0.76
N TRP A 91 14.41 -24.73 -0.28
CA TRP A 91 15.45 -24.71 -1.34
C TRP A 91 16.15 -23.36 -1.46
N SER A 92 15.79 -22.39 -0.63
CA SER A 92 16.42 -21.08 -0.57
C SER A 92 17.69 -21.11 0.29
N THR A 93 18.58 -20.14 0.05
CA THR A 93 19.65 -19.74 0.98
C THR A 93 19.34 -18.34 1.52
N PRO A 94 18.41 -18.21 2.49
CA PRO A 94 17.89 -16.91 2.90
C PRO A 94 18.93 -16.09 3.65
N GLU A 95 18.92 -14.77 3.48
CA GLU A 95 19.79 -13.84 4.23
C GLU A 95 19.28 -13.61 5.66
N ASN A 96 17.96 -13.63 5.85
CA ASN A 96 17.37 -13.41 7.16
C ASN A 96 17.06 -14.72 7.88
N SER A 97 17.03 -14.65 9.22
CA SER A 97 16.69 -15.84 10.03
C SER A 97 15.25 -16.32 9.71
N PRO A 98 15.01 -17.65 9.67
CA PRO A 98 13.69 -18.22 9.40
C PRO A 98 12.60 -17.65 10.32
N GLY A 99 12.89 -17.46 11.61
CA GLY A 99 11.94 -16.89 12.56
C GLY A 99 11.54 -15.45 12.23
N SER A 100 12.41 -14.66 11.57
CA SER A 100 12.07 -13.34 11.06
C SER A 100 11.15 -13.43 9.82
N LEU A 101 11.42 -14.41 8.95
CA LEU A 101 10.68 -14.61 7.70
C LEU A 101 9.25 -15.11 7.96
N PHE A 102 9.06 -16.07 8.85
CA PHE A 102 7.73 -16.58 9.23
C PHE A 102 6.82 -15.54 9.89
N LYS A 103 7.39 -14.50 10.51
CA LYS A 103 6.58 -13.39 11.07
C LYS A 103 5.97 -12.48 10.01
N ARG A 104 6.56 -12.38 8.80
CA ARG A 104 6.10 -11.45 7.76
C ARG A 104 4.68 -11.75 7.28
N PRO A 105 4.31 -12.99 6.88
CA PRO A 105 2.93 -13.31 6.53
C PRO A 105 1.95 -13.15 7.71
N LEU A 106 2.39 -13.44 8.95
CA LEU A 106 1.55 -13.21 10.14
C LEU A 106 1.18 -11.74 10.28
N TYR A 107 2.11 -10.81 10.07
CA TYR A 107 1.83 -9.38 10.13
C TYR A 107 0.79 -8.95 9.08
N ILE A 108 0.86 -9.52 7.87
CA ILE A 108 -0.11 -9.27 6.81
C ILE A 108 -1.50 -9.77 7.22
N VAL A 109 -1.61 -10.99 7.74
CA VAL A 109 -2.88 -11.56 8.22
C VAL A 109 -3.48 -10.73 9.36
N LEU A 110 -2.65 -10.29 10.32
CA LEU A 110 -3.10 -9.43 11.42
C LEU A 110 -3.59 -8.06 10.91
N LEU A 111 -2.93 -7.49 9.90
CA LEU A 111 -3.42 -6.29 9.22
C LEU A 111 -4.81 -6.52 8.61
N LEU A 112 -4.97 -7.60 7.82
CA LEU A 112 -6.25 -7.94 7.19
C LEU A 112 -7.35 -8.10 8.24
N PHE A 113 -7.10 -8.83 9.31
CA PHE A 113 -8.06 -9.02 10.39
C PHE A 113 -8.40 -7.72 11.11
N CYS A 114 -7.41 -6.88 11.42
CA CYS A 114 -7.64 -5.57 12.01
C CYS A 114 -8.62 -4.75 11.16
N VAL A 115 -8.32 -4.58 9.86
CA VAL A 115 -9.16 -3.77 8.97
C VAL A 115 -10.52 -4.43 8.75
N GLY A 116 -10.59 -5.77 8.68
CA GLY A 116 -11.84 -6.54 8.64
C GLY A 116 -12.72 -6.35 9.87
N ILE A 117 -12.12 -6.25 11.06
CA ILE A 117 -12.84 -5.92 12.30
C ILE A 117 -13.36 -4.48 12.25
N LEU A 118 -12.54 -3.52 11.83
CA LEU A 118 -12.91 -2.12 11.69
C LEU A 118 -14.02 -1.89 10.67
N ALA A 119 -14.06 -2.66 9.59
CA ALA A 119 -15.08 -2.57 8.54
C ALA A 119 -16.50 -2.96 9.01
N ARG A 120 -16.65 -3.53 10.21
CA ARG A 120 -17.97 -3.73 10.85
C ARG A 120 -18.64 -2.39 11.21
N ALA A 121 -17.84 -1.32 11.34
CA ALA A 121 -18.30 0.05 11.46
C ALA A 121 -17.73 0.87 10.28
N PRO A 122 -18.34 0.81 9.08
CA PRO A 122 -17.78 1.35 7.84
C PRO A 122 -17.54 2.86 7.90
N GLU A 123 -18.40 3.57 8.60
CA GLU A 123 -18.22 5.01 8.80
C GLU A 123 -16.95 5.33 9.61
N ARG A 124 -16.65 4.51 10.61
CA ARG A 124 -15.43 4.67 11.41
C ARG A 124 -14.18 4.42 10.55
N LEU A 125 -14.16 3.35 9.77
CA LEU A 125 -13.05 3.05 8.86
C LEU A 125 -12.84 4.20 7.86
N ARG A 126 -13.92 4.71 7.27
CA ARG A 126 -13.89 5.87 6.38
C ARG A 126 -13.33 7.11 7.08
N ASN A 127 -13.84 7.43 8.28
CA ASN A 127 -13.43 8.63 9.03
C ASN A 127 -11.95 8.57 9.45
N ILE A 128 -11.42 7.40 9.83
CA ILE A 128 -10.00 7.22 10.14
C ILE A 128 -9.16 7.42 8.88
N THR A 129 -9.58 6.89 7.74
CA THR A 129 -8.89 7.08 6.46
C THR A 129 -8.87 8.58 6.06
N TRP A 130 -9.98 9.30 6.31
CA TRP A 130 -10.05 10.75 6.16
C TRP A 130 -9.08 11.50 7.06
N LEU A 131 -9.08 11.15 8.34
CA LEU A 131 -8.18 11.77 9.32
C LEU A 131 -6.71 11.54 8.96
N ALA A 132 -6.37 10.32 8.52
CA ALA A 132 -5.05 10.00 8.03
C ALA A 132 -4.67 10.83 6.78
N ALA A 133 -5.62 11.00 5.85
CA ALA A 133 -5.40 11.79 4.65
C ALA A 133 -5.18 13.29 4.96
N LEU A 134 -5.89 13.84 5.96
CA LEU A 134 -5.63 15.20 6.46
C LEU A 134 -4.24 15.29 7.11
N GLY A 135 -3.87 14.30 7.93
CA GLY A 135 -2.54 14.22 8.53
C GLY A 135 -1.42 14.17 7.48
N ALA A 136 -1.64 13.44 6.39
CA ALA A 136 -0.69 13.38 5.27
C ALA A 136 -0.51 14.74 4.58
N VAL A 137 -1.60 15.50 4.37
CA VAL A 137 -1.54 16.85 3.79
C VAL A 137 -0.80 17.81 4.72
N PHE A 138 -1.10 17.75 6.02
CA PHE A 138 -0.39 18.56 7.01
C PHE A 138 1.12 18.26 7.02
N ALA A 139 1.48 16.98 7.08
CA ALA A 139 2.88 16.57 7.03
C ALA A 139 3.55 16.97 5.71
N ALA A 140 2.84 16.85 4.58
CA ALA A 140 3.33 17.29 3.28
C ALA A 140 3.57 18.80 3.25
N ALA A 141 2.65 19.61 3.75
CA ALA A 141 2.79 21.07 3.82
C ALA A 141 4.01 21.46 4.67
N VAL A 142 4.16 20.87 5.86
CA VAL A 142 5.33 21.12 6.74
C VAL A 142 6.62 20.73 6.01
N THR A 143 6.65 19.58 5.35
CA THR A 143 7.84 19.09 4.64
C THR A 143 8.21 20.00 3.47
N VAL A 144 7.22 20.43 2.66
CA VAL A 144 7.45 21.36 1.53
C VAL A 144 7.93 22.72 2.02
N ILE A 145 7.28 23.30 3.04
CA ILE A 145 7.67 24.57 3.62
C ILE A 145 9.10 24.49 4.18
N HIS A 146 9.41 23.46 4.98
CA HIS A 146 10.73 23.26 5.55
C HIS A 146 11.80 23.14 4.46
N TYR A 147 11.53 22.37 3.41
CA TYR A 147 12.44 22.22 2.28
C TYR A 147 12.71 23.56 1.57
N HIS A 148 11.69 24.35 1.25
CA HIS A 148 11.87 25.60 0.51
C HIS A 148 12.39 26.77 1.35
N LEU A 149 12.29 26.70 2.68
CA LEU A 149 12.90 27.69 3.58
C LEU A 149 14.41 27.47 3.77
N GLN A 150 14.94 26.32 3.41
CA GLN A 150 16.37 26.02 3.52
C GLN A 150 17.06 26.24 2.18
N THR A 151 18.34 26.67 2.23
CA THR A 151 19.18 26.76 1.03
C THR A 151 19.70 25.37 0.68
N HIS A 152 19.27 24.83 -0.44
CA HIS A 152 19.70 23.53 -0.92
C HIS A 152 20.48 23.64 -2.24
N PRO A 153 21.46 22.74 -2.49
CA PRO A 153 22.02 22.55 -3.82
C PRO A 153 20.90 22.17 -4.82
N ALA A 154 21.00 22.66 -6.06
CA ALA A 154 19.98 22.44 -7.10
C ALA A 154 19.68 20.96 -7.39
N TRP A 155 20.64 20.05 -7.09
CA TRP A 155 20.48 18.61 -7.26
C TRP A 155 19.78 17.91 -6.10
N MET A 156 19.60 18.58 -4.94
CA MET A 156 18.98 17.99 -3.76
C MET A 156 17.48 17.76 -4.00
N ARG A 157 17.04 16.59 -3.69
CA ARG A 157 15.64 16.15 -3.83
C ARG A 157 14.96 16.19 -2.46
N LEU A 158 13.68 16.61 -2.44
CA LEU A 158 12.89 16.60 -1.22
C LEU A 158 12.71 15.16 -0.70
N SER A 159 12.96 14.96 0.58
CA SER A 159 12.59 13.77 1.35
C SER A 159 11.75 14.17 2.57
N GLY A 160 10.96 13.21 3.07
CA GLY A 160 10.20 13.39 4.31
C GLY A 160 11.06 13.27 5.56
N TYR A 161 10.42 13.39 6.71
CA TYR A 161 11.06 13.26 8.01
C TYR A 161 11.32 11.77 8.36
N GLY A 162 12.36 11.54 9.12
CA GLY A 162 12.67 10.29 9.82
C GLY A 162 12.57 9.04 8.95
N ALA A 163 11.53 8.24 9.13
CA ALA A 163 11.30 7.01 8.36
C ALA A 163 11.18 7.24 6.83
N LEU A 164 10.85 8.45 6.41
CA LEU A 164 10.74 8.87 5.00
C LEU A 164 12.00 9.62 4.49
N TYR A 165 13.17 9.33 5.02
CA TYR A 165 14.45 9.99 4.72
C TYR A 165 14.86 9.94 3.23
N ASN A 166 14.26 9.07 2.44
CA ASN A 166 14.57 8.89 1.03
C ASN A 166 13.45 9.50 0.16
N PRO A 167 13.76 10.32 -0.86
CA PRO A 167 12.78 10.92 -1.76
C PRO A 167 11.82 9.91 -2.40
N LEU A 168 12.32 8.73 -2.74
CA LEU A 168 11.53 7.67 -3.37
C LEU A 168 10.51 7.09 -2.40
N LEU A 169 10.91 6.81 -1.14
CA LEU A 169 10.01 6.32 -0.09
C LEU A 169 8.93 7.33 0.23
N SER A 170 9.31 8.62 0.32
CA SER A 170 8.37 9.73 0.48
C SER A 170 7.36 9.76 -0.66
N ALA A 171 7.82 9.62 -1.92
CA ALA A 171 6.98 9.63 -3.09
C ALA A 171 5.94 8.49 -3.10
N HIS A 172 6.28 7.30 -2.58
CA HIS A 172 5.33 6.19 -2.47
C HIS A 172 4.21 6.47 -1.46
N VAL A 173 4.57 6.95 -0.27
CA VAL A 173 3.60 7.17 0.82
C VAL A 173 2.71 8.38 0.50
N TYR A 174 3.30 9.52 0.16
CA TYR A 174 2.53 10.72 -0.19
C TYR A 174 1.72 10.53 -1.49
N GLY A 175 2.27 9.78 -2.47
CA GLY A 175 1.55 9.41 -3.68
C GLY A 175 0.29 8.58 -3.43
N ALA A 176 0.34 7.63 -2.49
CA ALA A 176 -0.83 6.89 -2.03
C ALA A 176 -1.91 7.82 -1.47
N PHE A 177 -1.54 8.81 -0.67
CA PHE A 177 -2.49 9.81 -0.15
C PHE A 177 -2.97 10.81 -1.23
N THR A 178 -2.14 11.07 -2.26
CA THR A 178 -2.61 11.83 -3.44
C THR A 178 -3.77 11.10 -4.12
N VAL A 179 -3.70 9.77 -4.25
CA VAL A 179 -4.81 8.97 -4.77
C VAL A 179 -6.04 9.07 -3.88
N VAL A 180 -5.89 9.04 -2.55
CA VAL A 180 -7.01 9.19 -1.62
C VAL A 180 -7.73 10.52 -1.86
N TRP A 181 -6.99 11.63 -1.94
CA TRP A 181 -7.57 12.95 -2.21
C TRP A 181 -8.15 13.10 -3.61
N LEU A 182 -7.51 12.47 -4.62
CA LEU A 182 -8.03 12.43 -5.98
C LEU A 182 -9.40 11.76 -6.04
N VAL A 183 -9.55 10.59 -5.40
CA VAL A 183 -10.84 9.89 -5.37
C VAL A 183 -11.89 10.65 -4.55
N TYR A 184 -11.51 11.28 -3.45
CA TYR A 184 -12.41 12.15 -2.69
C TYR A 184 -12.91 13.33 -3.53
N TRP A 185 -12.01 13.98 -4.28
CA TRP A 185 -12.41 15.02 -5.20
C TRP A 185 -13.34 14.50 -6.31
N MET A 186 -13.05 13.31 -6.86
CA MET A 186 -13.93 12.67 -7.85
C MET A 186 -15.35 12.44 -7.33
N GLN A 187 -15.49 12.14 -6.06
CA GLN A 187 -16.78 11.89 -5.39
C GLN A 187 -17.47 13.18 -4.92
N SER A 188 -16.79 14.32 -4.87
CA SER A 188 -17.37 15.59 -4.47
C SER A 188 -18.46 16.04 -5.46
N ARG A 189 -19.47 16.79 -5.00
CA ARG A 189 -20.51 17.34 -5.87
C ARG A 189 -20.00 18.51 -6.72
N HIS A 190 -19.05 19.28 -6.20
CA HIS A 190 -18.53 20.48 -6.83
C HIS A 190 -17.16 20.24 -7.47
N LEU A 191 -16.97 20.75 -8.67
CA LEU A 191 -15.69 20.71 -9.37
C LEU A 191 -14.62 21.54 -8.63
N LEU A 192 -15.01 22.67 -8.08
CA LEU A 192 -14.15 23.58 -7.32
C LEU A 192 -14.24 23.34 -5.81
N ALA A 193 -14.32 22.07 -5.35
CA ALA A 193 -14.28 21.72 -3.95
C ALA A 193 -12.92 22.15 -3.33
N PRO A 194 -12.86 23.15 -2.42
CA PRO A 194 -11.59 23.80 -2.07
C PRO A 194 -10.64 22.87 -1.31
N LEU A 195 -11.16 22.10 -0.37
CA LEU A 195 -10.33 21.24 0.48
C LEU A 195 -9.61 20.13 -0.31
N PRO A 196 -10.28 19.31 -1.16
CA PRO A 196 -9.59 18.34 -1.99
C PRO A 196 -8.60 18.97 -2.97
N LEU A 197 -8.94 20.10 -3.59
CA LEU A 197 -8.05 20.76 -4.55
C LEU A 197 -6.80 21.32 -3.89
N LEU A 198 -6.92 21.96 -2.73
CA LEU A 198 -5.78 22.45 -1.96
C LEU A 198 -4.89 21.28 -1.50
N SER A 199 -5.51 20.19 -1.04
CA SER A 199 -4.79 18.98 -0.63
C SER A 199 -4.01 18.36 -1.78
N LEU A 200 -4.63 18.25 -2.97
CA LEU A 200 -3.96 17.78 -4.17
C LEU A 200 -2.82 18.70 -4.60
N ALA A 201 -3.01 20.03 -4.54
CA ALA A 201 -1.96 20.98 -4.88
C ALA A 201 -0.73 20.82 -3.98
N ILE A 202 -0.91 20.72 -2.65
CA ILE A 202 0.19 20.51 -1.69
C ILE A 202 0.91 19.18 -1.95
N LEU A 203 0.16 18.08 -2.11
CA LEU A 203 0.73 16.75 -2.35
C LEU A 203 1.42 16.68 -3.71
N CYS A 204 0.87 17.26 -4.77
CA CYS A 204 1.53 17.33 -6.07
C CYS A 204 2.81 18.16 -6.01
N CYS A 205 2.81 19.30 -5.31
CA CYS A 205 4.02 20.10 -5.07
C CYS A 205 5.11 19.24 -4.40
N LEU A 206 4.76 18.49 -3.35
CA LEU A 206 5.69 17.57 -2.69
C LEU A 206 6.22 16.52 -3.66
N LEU A 207 5.33 15.82 -4.40
CA LEU A 207 5.73 14.78 -5.34
C LEU A 207 6.68 15.29 -6.42
N LEU A 208 6.42 16.47 -6.99
CA LEU A 208 7.30 17.12 -7.96
C LEU A 208 8.65 17.45 -7.34
N SER A 209 8.67 17.97 -6.10
CA SER A 209 9.91 18.30 -5.37
C SER A 209 10.74 17.07 -5.01
N THR A 210 10.12 15.88 -4.85
CA THR A 210 10.89 14.61 -4.70
C THR A 210 11.66 14.26 -5.95
N GLY A 211 11.28 14.82 -7.11
CA GLY A 211 11.84 14.50 -8.40
C GLY A 211 11.71 13.02 -8.80
N SER A 212 10.82 12.24 -8.18
CA SER A 212 10.56 10.85 -8.55
C SER A 212 9.56 10.76 -9.70
N ARG A 213 9.89 9.99 -10.75
CA ARG A 213 8.98 9.75 -11.89
C ARG A 213 7.95 8.66 -11.60
N THR A 214 8.27 7.75 -10.70
CA THR A 214 7.41 6.60 -10.34
C THR A 214 6.00 7.00 -9.95
N PRO A 215 5.76 7.96 -9.02
CA PRO A 215 4.40 8.33 -8.65
C PRO A 215 3.62 8.99 -9.80
N LEU A 216 4.29 9.69 -10.72
CA LEU A 216 3.62 10.28 -11.87
C LEU A 216 3.10 9.20 -12.84
N ILE A 217 3.92 8.18 -13.12
CA ILE A 217 3.51 7.01 -13.91
C ILE A 217 2.35 6.29 -13.22
N ALA A 218 2.45 6.10 -11.91
CA ALA A 218 1.39 5.43 -11.14
C ALA A 218 0.09 6.22 -11.10
N LEU A 219 0.15 7.55 -10.97
CA LEU A 219 -1.03 8.42 -11.06
C LEU A 219 -1.66 8.37 -12.46
N THR A 220 -0.87 8.27 -13.54
CA THR A 220 -1.39 8.08 -14.89
C THR A 220 -2.17 6.77 -15.01
N ALA A 221 -1.66 5.66 -14.44
CA ALA A 221 -2.38 4.40 -14.37
C ALA A 221 -3.70 4.53 -13.57
N CYS A 222 -3.68 5.29 -12.47
CA CYS A 222 -4.90 5.60 -11.70
C CYS A 222 -5.94 6.36 -12.53
N LEU A 223 -5.51 7.32 -13.36
CA LEU A 223 -6.43 8.03 -14.27
C LEU A 223 -7.03 7.07 -15.30
N GLY A 224 -6.24 6.13 -15.83
CA GLY A 224 -6.75 5.05 -16.69
C GLY A 224 -7.83 4.21 -16.01
N TRP A 225 -7.61 3.80 -14.77
CA TRP A 225 -8.62 3.08 -13.97
C TRP A 225 -9.86 3.92 -13.71
N LEU A 226 -9.71 5.18 -13.34
CA LEU A 226 -10.82 6.09 -13.06
C LEU A 226 -11.64 6.45 -14.31
N LEU A 227 -11.07 6.38 -15.51
CA LEU A 227 -11.81 6.52 -16.77
C LEU A 227 -12.84 5.40 -16.95
N VAL A 228 -12.51 4.17 -16.56
CA VAL A 228 -13.41 3.02 -16.76
C VAL A 228 -14.25 2.69 -15.53
N ALA A 229 -13.77 2.97 -14.32
CA ALA A 229 -14.42 2.60 -13.08
C ALA A 229 -15.04 3.78 -12.31
N GLY A 230 -14.60 5.02 -12.59
CA GLY A 230 -14.96 6.22 -11.85
C GLY A 230 -15.78 7.23 -12.65
N ASN A 231 -15.57 8.52 -12.33
CA ASN A 231 -16.24 9.65 -13.00
C ASN A 231 -15.45 10.10 -14.24
N GLN A 232 -15.86 9.64 -15.42
CA GLN A 232 -15.16 9.91 -16.67
C GLN A 232 -14.98 11.42 -16.95
N LYS A 233 -16.01 12.25 -16.73
CA LYS A 233 -15.94 13.69 -17.01
C LYS A 233 -14.86 14.37 -16.17
N LYS A 234 -14.83 14.12 -14.86
CA LYS A 234 -13.79 14.66 -13.98
C LYS A 234 -12.40 14.09 -14.30
N THR A 235 -12.32 12.81 -14.65
CA THR A 235 -11.04 12.19 -15.03
C THR A 235 -10.47 12.83 -16.30
N LEU A 236 -11.31 13.10 -17.31
CA LEU A 236 -10.88 13.81 -18.53
C LEU A 236 -10.39 15.24 -18.24
N VAL A 237 -11.04 15.94 -17.31
CA VAL A 237 -10.55 17.26 -16.85
C VAL A 237 -9.15 17.16 -16.24
N VAL A 238 -8.91 16.17 -15.36
CA VAL A 238 -7.55 15.97 -14.78
C VAL A 238 -6.52 15.62 -15.84
N ILE A 239 -6.86 14.75 -16.78
CA ILE A 239 -5.96 14.39 -17.89
C ILE A 239 -5.62 15.63 -18.73
N GLY A 240 -6.62 16.45 -19.06
CA GLY A 240 -6.41 17.69 -19.80
C GLY A 240 -5.53 18.70 -19.06
N LEU A 241 -5.77 18.89 -17.76
CA LEU A 241 -4.93 19.76 -16.92
C LEU A 241 -3.51 19.24 -16.77
N ALA A 242 -3.33 17.92 -16.60
CA ALA A 242 -2.00 17.30 -16.53
C ALA A 242 -1.24 17.44 -17.84
N ALA A 243 -1.91 17.21 -18.99
CA ALA A 243 -1.32 17.39 -20.32
C ALA A 243 -0.93 18.86 -20.55
N LEU A 244 -1.81 19.81 -20.22
CA LEU A 244 -1.51 21.24 -20.31
C LEU A 244 -0.31 21.62 -19.44
N GLY A 245 -0.28 21.12 -18.18
CA GLY A 245 0.85 21.36 -17.28
C GLY A 245 2.18 20.82 -17.82
N MET A 246 2.18 19.63 -18.44
CA MET A 246 3.37 19.08 -19.09
C MET A 246 3.80 19.90 -20.30
N ILE A 247 2.87 20.37 -21.12
CA ILE A 247 3.17 21.25 -22.27
C ILE A 247 3.79 22.55 -21.79
N VAL A 248 3.18 23.20 -20.79
CA VAL A 248 3.71 24.42 -20.19
C VAL A 248 5.11 24.19 -19.61
N ALA A 249 5.30 23.11 -18.84
CA ALA A 249 6.61 22.77 -18.27
C ALA A 249 7.68 22.56 -19.36
N TYR A 250 7.33 21.91 -20.46
CA TYR A 250 8.23 21.70 -21.59
C TYR A 250 8.65 23.01 -22.27
N PHE A 251 7.70 23.96 -22.47
CA PHE A 251 8.00 25.25 -23.10
C PHE A 251 8.86 26.16 -22.21
N PHE A 252 8.62 26.18 -20.89
CA PHE A 252 9.35 27.05 -19.97
C PHE A 252 10.66 26.46 -19.47
N ASN A 253 10.75 25.12 -19.38
CA ASN A 253 11.95 24.44 -18.92
C ASN A 253 12.07 23.03 -19.53
N PRO A 254 12.49 22.91 -20.80
CA PRO A 254 12.62 21.61 -21.48
C PRO A 254 13.59 20.67 -20.75
N GLU A 255 14.53 21.21 -20.00
CA GLU A 255 15.52 20.44 -19.22
C GLU A 255 14.88 19.63 -18.12
N LEU A 256 13.77 20.07 -17.52
CA LEU A 256 13.01 19.28 -16.54
C LEU A 256 12.53 17.92 -17.11
N VAL A 257 12.29 17.90 -18.43
CA VAL A 257 11.80 16.70 -19.12
C VAL A 257 12.95 15.85 -19.68
N THR A 258 14.04 16.50 -20.15
CA THR A 258 15.10 15.87 -20.95
C THR A 258 16.38 15.54 -20.17
N GLN A 259 16.75 16.30 -19.15
CA GLN A 259 18.07 16.21 -18.46
C GLN A 259 18.34 14.94 -17.66
N ARG A 260 17.34 14.11 -17.36
CA ARG A 260 17.59 12.86 -16.64
C ARG A 260 17.94 11.77 -17.63
N GLY A 261 19.21 11.35 -17.60
CA GLY A 261 19.74 10.25 -18.38
C GLY A 261 18.93 8.95 -18.32
N VAL A 262 19.30 8.03 -19.15
CA VAL A 262 18.67 6.70 -19.24
C VAL A 262 18.78 6.01 -17.86
N SER A 263 17.67 5.54 -17.35
CA SER A 263 17.64 4.75 -16.11
C SER A 263 18.40 3.43 -16.31
N PHE A 264 19.14 2.98 -15.32
CA PHE A 264 19.76 1.64 -15.31
C PHE A 264 18.73 0.48 -15.29
N ARG A 265 17.44 0.79 -15.20
CA ARG A 265 16.38 -0.25 -15.13
C ARG A 265 16.41 -1.28 -16.26
N PRO A 266 16.61 -0.92 -17.55
CA PRO A 266 16.71 -1.94 -18.61
C PRO A 266 17.83 -2.95 -18.35
N GLU A 267 18.99 -2.49 -17.89
CA GLU A 267 20.13 -3.35 -17.56
C GLU A 267 19.84 -4.20 -16.32
N ILE A 268 19.26 -3.58 -15.26
CA ILE A 268 18.82 -4.28 -14.03
C ILE A 268 17.83 -5.39 -14.38
N TRP A 269 16.82 -5.07 -15.20
CA TRP A 269 15.78 -6.03 -15.53
C TRP A 269 16.28 -7.15 -16.43
N SER A 270 17.18 -6.86 -17.40
CA SER A 270 17.78 -7.89 -18.25
C SER A 270 18.60 -8.89 -17.41
N GLU A 271 19.40 -8.40 -16.46
CA GLU A 271 20.17 -9.25 -15.58
C GLU A 271 19.26 -10.03 -14.58
N SER A 272 18.22 -9.39 -14.08
CA SER A 272 17.20 -10.07 -13.25
C SER A 272 16.52 -11.21 -14.01
N LEU A 273 16.12 -10.98 -15.26
CA LEU A 273 15.50 -12.00 -16.11
C LEU A 273 16.47 -13.15 -16.43
N ARG A 274 17.77 -12.86 -16.62
CA ARG A 274 18.79 -13.89 -16.80
C ARG A 274 18.85 -14.79 -15.58
N GLN A 275 18.93 -14.25 -14.38
CA GLN A 275 18.95 -15.04 -13.13
C GLN A 275 17.63 -15.81 -12.93
N ILE A 276 16.48 -15.20 -13.20
CA ILE A 276 15.18 -15.89 -13.17
C ILE A 276 15.16 -17.11 -14.09
N GLY A 277 15.82 -17.01 -15.28
CA GLY A 277 15.96 -18.10 -16.23
C GLY A 277 16.69 -19.33 -15.70
N GLU A 278 17.46 -19.22 -14.61
CA GLU A 278 18.14 -20.33 -13.97
C GLU A 278 17.16 -21.24 -13.19
N HIS A 279 16.10 -20.66 -12.61
CA HIS A 279 15.05 -21.39 -11.85
C HIS A 279 13.64 -20.89 -12.21
N PRO A 280 13.16 -21.03 -13.46
CA PRO A 280 11.96 -20.34 -13.94
C PRO A 280 10.66 -20.83 -13.31
N TRP A 281 10.57 -22.07 -12.87
CA TRP A 281 9.32 -22.66 -12.37
C TRP A 281 9.07 -22.39 -10.91
N LEU A 282 10.05 -22.68 -10.04
CA LEU A 282 9.92 -22.61 -8.57
C LEU A 282 10.65 -21.41 -7.96
N GLY A 283 11.47 -20.71 -8.76
CA GLY A 283 12.30 -19.62 -8.31
C GLY A 283 13.49 -20.06 -7.44
N HIS A 284 14.28 -19.09 -7.02
CA HIS A 284 15.43 -19.30 -6.14
C HIS A 284 15.05 -19.53 -4.67
N GLY A 285 13.78 -19.38 -4.33
CA GLY A 285 13.25 -19.42 -2.97
C GLY A 285 13.19 -18.05 -2.30
N TYR A 286 12.33 -17.96 -1.29
CA TYR A 286 12.06 -16.71 -0.60
C TYR A 286 13.31 -16.21 0.17
N ASP A 287 13.57 -14.91 0.08
CA ASP A 287 14.68 -14.21 0.73
C ASP A 287 16.08 -14.66 0.22
N HIS A 288 16.13 -15.39 -0.92
CA HIS A 288 17.39 -15.66 -1.60
C HIS A 288 17.99 -14.34 -2.13
N PRO A 289 19.30 -14.07 -1.92
CA PRO A 289 19.91 -12.81 -2.34
C PRO A 289 20.04 -12.73 -3.85
N MET A 290 19.44 -11.69 -4.45
CA MET A 290 19.69 -11.32 -5.83
C MET A 290 20.99 -10.51 -5.93
N ARG A 291 21.82 -10.77 -6.93
CA ARG A 291 23.09 -10.06 -7.14
C ARG A 291 23.19 -9.58 -8.58
N ILE A 292 22.83 -8.34 -8.80
CA ILE A 292 22.85 -7.69 -10.12
C ILE A 292 24.14 -6.89 -10.24
N LYS A 293 25.01 -7.26 -11.17
CA LYS A 293 26.23 -6.51 -11.48
C LYS A 293 26.01 -5.73 -12.77
N LEU A 294 26.06 -4.40 -12.67
CA LEU A 294 25.94 -3.50 -13.82
C LEU A 294 27.27 -3.36 -14.57
N ALA A 295 27.22 -2.91 -15.82
CA ALA A 295 28.39 -2.69 -16.67
C ALA A 295 29.42 -1.72 -16.06
N ASN A 296 28.95 -0.76 -15.25
CA ASN A 296 29.80 0.18 -14.53
C ASN A 296 30.45 -0.40 -13.25
N GLY A 297 30.24 -1.71 -12.97
CA GLY A 297 30.77 -2.40 -11.78
C GLY A 297 29.91 -2.27 -10.54
N MET A 298 28.81 -1.50 -10.54
CA MET A 298 27.91 -1.36 -9.41
C MET A 298 27.18 -2.68 -9.14
N LEU A 299 27.12 -3.07 -7.86
CA LEU A 299 26.38 -4.25 -7.40
C LEU A 299 25.07 -3.80 -6.75
N LEU A 300 23.97 -4.38 -7.21
CA LEU A 300 22.62 -4.14 -6.68
C LEU A 300 22.01 -5.47 -6.21
N ALA A 301 21.16 -5.38 -5.18
CA ALA A 301 20.45 -6.53 -4.60
C ALA A 301 18.92 -6.43 -4.82
N ASP A 302 18.47 -5.54 -5.70
CA ASP A 302 17.06 -5.21 -5.88
C ASP A 302 16.75 -5.01 -7.36
N PRO A 303 15.79 -5.75 -7.95
CA PRO A 303 15.40 -5.56 -9.34
C PRO A 303 14.64 -4.27 -9.59
N HIS A 304 14.31 -3.48 -8.55
CA HIS A 304 13.45 -2.32 -8.63
C HIS A 304 12.13 -2.59 -9.36
N ASN A 305 11.56 -3.77 -9.13
CA ASN A 305 10.31 -4.25 -9.69
C ASN A 305 9.81 -5.40 -8.82
N ILE A 306 8.63 -5.20 -8.18
CA ILE A 306 8.07 -6.16 -7.24
C ILE A 306 7.74 -7.48 -7.92
N GLU A 307 7.20 -7.45 -9.15
CA GLU A 307 6.80 -8.62 -9.91
C GLU A 307 8.03 -9.47 -10.32
N LEU A 308 9.12 -8.83 -10.72
CA LEU A 308 10.40 -9.52 -10.95
C LEU A 308 10.97 -10.10 -9.65
N GLY A 309 10.80 -9.40 -8.52
CA GLY A 309 11.18 -9.92 -7.20
C GLY A 309 10.38 -11.18 -6.83
N VAL A 310 9.07 -11.19 -7.08
CA VAL A 310 8.21 -12.36 -6.88
C VAL A 310 8.59 -13.49 -7.82
N LEU A 311 8.84 -13.18 -9.09
CA LEU A 311 9.22 -14.16 -10.10
C LEU A 311 10.60 -14.78 -9.79
N PHE A 312 11.56 -13.99 -9.32
CA PHE A 312 12.86 -14.48 -8.87
C PHE A 312 12.73 -15.42 -7.67
N ALA A 313 11.98 -15.01 -6.65
CA ALA A 313 11.82 -15.79 -5.43
C ALA A 313 10.95 -17.06 -5.62
N GLY A 314 9.86 -16.94 -6.36
CA GLY A 314 8.83 -17.98 -6.45
C GLY A 314 8.60 -18.59 -7.82
N GLY A 315 9.35 -18.17 -8.83
CA GLY A 315 9.15 -18.63 -10.22
C GLY A 315 7.76 -18.31 -10.75
N ILE A 316 7.40 -18.98 -11.84
CA ILE A 316 6.07 -18.87 -12.46
C ILE A 316 4.96 -19.28 -11.48
N VAL A 317 5.18 -20.27 -10.63
CA VAL A 317 4.20 -20.68 -9.60
C VAL A 317 3.93 -19.54 -8.63
N GLY A 318 4.98 -18.91 -8.08
CA GLY A 318 4.85 -17.76 -7.18
C GLY A 318 4.17 -16.57 -7.85
N LEU A 319 4.55 -16.24 -9.07
CA LEU A 319 3.95 -15.15 -9.84
C LEU A 319 2.47 -15.41 -10.16
N THR A 320 2.08 -16.66 -10.44
CA THR A 320 0.68 -17.04 -10.68
C THR A 320 -0.16 -16.84 -9.41
N LEU A 321 0.32 -17.29 -8.26
CA LEU A 321 -0.37 -17.08 -6.98
C LEU A 321 -0.46 -15.58 -6.62
N TRP A 322 0.61 -14.84 -6.87
CA TRP A 322 0.65 -13.39 -6.69
C TRP A 322 -0.36 -12.66 -7.58
N SER A 323 -0.38 -13.01 -8.87
CA SER A 323 -1.33 -12.47 -9.85
C SER A 323 -2.78 -12.81 -9.51
N ALA A 324 -3.04 -13.98 -8.94
CA ALA A 324 -4.38 -14.36 -8.47
C ALA A 324 -4.90 -13.44 -7.36
N ILE A 325 -4.04 -12.93 -6.46
CA ILE A 325 -4.43 -11.95 -5.44
C ILE A 325 -4.98 -10.68 -6.10
N TYR A 326 -4.25 -10.12 -7.06
CA TYR A 326 -4.67 -8.92 -7.79
C TYR A 326 -5.91 -9.18 -8.65
N ALA A 327 -5.96 -10.30 -9.34
CA ALA A 327 -7.13 -10.67 -10.17
C ALA A 327 -8.41 -10.73 -9.32
N LEU A 328 -8.38 -11.40 -8.17
CA LEU A 328 -9.51 -11.47 -7.24
C LEU A 328 -9.89 -10.09 -6.71
N ALA A 329 -8.90 -9.28 -6.32
CA ALA A 329 -9.13 -7.93 -5.83
C ALA A 329 -9.78 -7.03 -6.90
N PHE A 330 -9.30 -7.08 -8.15
CA PHE A 330 -9.86 -6.28 -9.25
C PHE A 330 -11.22 -6.79 -9.73
N VAL A 331 -11.46 -8.10 -9.75
CA VAL A 331 -12.80 -8.66 -10.04
C VAL A 331 -13.81 -8.19 -8.99
N PHE A 332 -13.47 -8.22 -7.71
CA PHE A 332 -14.31 -7.69 -6.65
C PHE A 332 -14.54 -6.18 -6.82
N ALA A 333 -13.47 -5.42 -7.07
CA ALA A 333 -13.53 -3.98 -7.26
C ALA A 333 -14.40 -3.59 -8.46
N TRP A 334 -14.27 -4.29 -9.58
CA TRP A 334 -15.08 -4.04 -10.77
C TRP A 334 -16.57 -4.27 -10.54
N LYS A 335 -16.93 -5.38 -9.89
CA LYS A 335 -18.33 -5.68 -9.54
C LYS A 335 -18.94 -4.65 -8.59
N ASN A 336 -18.13 -4.01 -7.77
CA ASN A 336 -18.55 -3.07 -6.73
C ASN A 336 -18.07 -1.62 -6.97
N ARG A 337 -17.64 -1.26 -8.18
CA ARG A 337 -16.98 0.02 -8.49
C ARG A 337 -17.80 1.27 -8.20
N ARG A 338 -19.13 1.14 -8.04
CA ARG A 338 -20.02 2.23 -7.65
C ARG A 338 -19.93 2.57 -6.15
N ASP A 339 -19.36 1.69 -5.35
CA ASP A 339 -19.14 1.96 -3.92
C ASP A 339 -17.92 2.88 -3.75
N PRO A 340 -18.08 4.03 -3.09
CA PRO A 340 -17.03 5.02 -2.94
C PRO A 340 -15.73 4.48 -2.31
N MET A 341 -15.86 3.61 -1.28
CA MET A 341 -14.69 3.04 -0.60
C MET A 341 -14.02 1.95 -1.43
N VAL A 342 -14.78 1.19 -2.23
CA VAL A 342 -14.20 0.20 -3.15
C VAL A 342 -13.46 0.91 -4.27
N LEU A 343 -14.01 2.00 -4.82
CA LEU A 343 -13.33 2.82 -5.83
C LEU A 343 -12.02 3.39 -5.27
N LEU A 344 -12.03 3.91 -4.04
CA LEU A 344 -10.84 4.42 -3.37
C LEU A 344 -9.78 3.34 -3.21
N ALA A 345 -10.15 2.21 -2.59
CA ALA A 345 -9.20 1.12 -2.32
C ALA A 345 -8.63 0.49 -3.60
N SER A 346 -9.44 0.35 -4.66
CA SER A 346 -8.98 -0.18 -5.94
C SER A 346 -8.09 0.80 -6.71
N THR A 347 -8.39 2.11 -6.69
CA THR A 347 -7.52 3.12 -7.29
C THR A 347 -6.18 3.18 -6.56
N TRP A 348 -6.20 3.07 -5.23
CA TRP A 348 -4.98 2.98 -4.43
C TRP A 348 -4.18 1.71 -4.78
N LEU A 349 -4.85 0.56 -4.99
CA LEU A 349 -4.18 -0.67 -5.43
C LEU A 349 -3.55 -0.53 -6.82
N VAL A 350 -4.21 0.17 -7.76
CA VAL A 350 -3.62 0.50 -9.09
C VAL A 350 -2.37 1.36 -8.93
N PHE A 351 -2.41 2.38 -8.08
CA PHE A 351 -1.22 3.17 -7.77
C PHE A 351 -0.07 2.31 -7.26
N GLY A 352 -0.38 1.41 -6.33
CA GLY A 352 0.60 0.49 -5.75
C GLY A 352 1.20 -0.46 -6.77
N LEU A 353 0.37 -1.09 -7.60
CA LEU A 353 0.81 -2.00 -8.66
C LEU A 353 1.71 -1.26 -9.67
N ALA A 354 1.28 -0.11 -10.16
CA ALA A 354 2.06 0.66 -11.14
C ALA A 354 3.38 1.19 -10.55
N SER A 355 3.39 1.58 -9.27
CA SER A 355 4.63 1.94 -8.57
C SER A 355 5.56 0.74 -8.40
N GLY A 356 5.01 -0.42 -8.04
CA GLY A 356 5.74 -1.67 -7.84
C GLY A 356 6.42 -2.19 -9.09
N LEU A 357 5.87 -1.91 -10.29
CA LEU A 357 6.51 -2.24 -11.57
C LEU A 357 7.83 -1.49 -11.81
N THR A 358 8.09 -0.43 -11.10
CA THR A 358 9.28 0.40 -11.30
C THR A 358 10.14 0.58 -10.04
N GLU A 359 9.70 0.03 -8.89
CA GLU A 359 10.40 0.20 -7.62
C GLU A 359 10.15 -0.94 -6.65
N GLY A 360 11.23 -1.34 -5.94
CA GLY A 360 11.19 -2.29 -4.84
C GLY A 360 11.20 -3.76 -5.25
N ASN A 361 11.35 -4.61 -4.24
CA ASN A 361 11.23 -6.07 -4.31
C ASN A 361 10.54 -6.63 -3.06
N ALA A 362 10.13 -5.76 -2.14
CA ALA A 362 9.68 -6.16 -0.81
C ALA A 362 8.19 -6.50 -0.79
N PHE A 363 7.77 -7.49 -1.57
CA PHE A 363 6.40 -7.99 -1.63
C PHE A 363 5.92 -8.57 -0.28
N MET A 364 6.80 -9.10 0.53
CA MET A 364 6.48 -9.62 1.86
C MET A 364 7.50 -9.12 2.88
N SER A 365 7.14 -8.10 3.67
CA SER A 365 8.05 -7.40 4.57
C SER A 365 7.39 -7.08 5.91
N ARG A 366 8.18 -6.55 6.87
CA ARG A 366 7.63 -5.80 8.00
C ARG A 366 6.95 -4.53 7.47
N PRO A 367 6.04 -3.88 8.27
CA PRO A 367 5.41 -2.63 7.87
C PRO A 367 6.45 -1.59 7.44
N LYS A 368 6.32 -1.11 6.21
CA LYS A 368 7.15 -0.05 5.65
C LYS A 368 6.42 0.59 4.46
N GLU A 369 7.06 1.49 3.72
CA GLU A 369 6.50 2.22 2.58
C GLU A 369 5.80 1.33 1.54
N HIS A 370 6.33 0.12 1.28
CA HIS A 370 5.71 -0.85 0.36
C HIS A 370 4.35 -1.36 0.82
N TRP A 371 4.02 -1.23 2.11
CA TRP A 371 2.69 -1.58 2.60
C TRP A 371 1.62 -0.63 2.08
N PHE A 372 1.99 0.64 1.82
CA PHE A 372 1.11 1.61 1.17
C PHE A 372 0.85 1.26 -0.29
N LEU A 373 1.75 0.52 -0.94
CA LEU A 373 1.58 0.08 -2.32
C LEU A 373 0.75 -1.20 -2.43
N ILE A 374 0.87 -2.13 -1.47
CA ILE A 374 0.34 -3.48 -1.60
C ILE A 374 -0.70 -3.79 -0.51
N TRP A 375 -0.26 -3.87 0.75
CA TRP A 375 -1.03 -4.54 1.79
C TRP A 375 -2.14 -3.66 2.37
N ILE A 376 -1.96 -2.35 2.44
CA ILE A 376 -2.99 -1.41 2.91
C ILE A 376 -4.19 -1.38 1.95
N PRO A 377 -4.04 -1.14 0.64
CA PRO A 377 -5.20 -1.18 -0.26
C PRO A 377 -5.83 -2.58 -0.38
N LEU A 378 -5.04 -3.67 -0.33
CA LEU A 378 -5.58 -5.03 -0.28
C LEU A 378 -6.37 -5.30 0.99
N ALA A 379 -5.91 -4.79 2.15
CA ALA A 379 -6.64 -4.93 3.41
C ALA A 379 -7.98 -4.18 3.40
N LEU A 380 -8.02 -3.00 2.77
CA LEU A 380 -9.27 -2.27 2.57
C LEU A 380 -10.23 -3.05 1.67
N LEU A 381 -9.78 -3.57 0.52
CA LEU A 381 -10.61 -4.37 -0.39
C LEU A 381 -11.08 -5.67 0.28
N TYR A 382 -10.21 -6.34 1.01
CA TYR A 382 -10.57 -7.52 1.81
C TYR A 382 -11.68 -7.20 2.83
N ALA A 383 -11.52 -6.13 3.57
CA ALA A 383 -12.48 -5.71 4.59
C ALA A 383 -13.86 -5.38 3.99
N LEU A 384 -13.88 -4.67 2.86
CA LEU A 384 -15.10 -4.37 2.11
C LEU A 384 -15.75 -5.62 1.52
N TRP A 385 -14.94 -6.60 1.10
CA TRP A 385 -15.44 -7.91 0.64
C TRP A 385 -16.16 -8.65 1.77
N VAL A 386 -15.51 -8.77 2.92
CA VAL A 386 -16.10 -9.42 4.11
C VAL A 386 -17.42 -8.74 4.51
N GLN A 387 -17.44 -7.40 4.53
CA GLN A 387 -18.63 -6.62 4.86
C GLN A 387 -19.80 -6.88 3.92
N LYS A 388 -19.55 -6.84 2.60
CA LYS A 388 -20.61 -7.05 1.59
C LYS A 388 -21.12 -8.49 1.61
N SER A 389 -20.24 -9.46 1.82
CA SER A 389 -20.62 -10.88 1.96
C SER A 389 -21.49 -11.15 3.19
N ALA A 390 -21.32 -10.39 4.27
CA ALA A 390 -22.15 -10.48 5.46
C ALA A 390 -23.56 -9.90 5.24
N ARG A 391 -23.65 -8.76 4.53
CA ARG A 391 -24.95 -8.11 4.21
C ARG A 391 -25.81 -8.96 3.28
N GLY A 392 -25.24 -9.48 2.19
CA GLY A 392 -26.00 -10.30 1.24
C GLY A 392 -26.59 -11.57 1.84
N LYS A 393 -25.98 -12.13 2.90
CA LYS A 393 -26.56 -13.28 3.63
C LYS A 393 -27.75 -12.91 4.51
N ASN A 394 -27.76 -11.71 5.08
CA ASN A 394 -28.87 -11.26 5.89
C ASN A 394 -30.09 -10.93 5.05
N GLU A 395 -29.91 -10.41 3.82
CA GLU A 395 -30.98 -10.11 2.86
C GLU A 395 -31.60 -11.38 2.24
N THR A 396 -30.86 -12.48 2.15
CA THR A 396 -31.39 -13.78 1.66
C THR A 396 -32.03 -14.61 2.75
N ALA A 397 -31.87 -14.25 4.02
CA ALA A 397 -32.44 -14.93 5.19
C ALA A 397 -33.69 -14.25 5.76
N SER A 398 -34.01 -13.03 5.26
CA SER A 398 -35.24 -12.29 5.53
C SER A 398 -36.25 -12.49 4.40
#